data_f613e3ac6f799be1129b714f201989b5
#
_entry.id   f613e3ac6f799be1129b714f201989b5
#
_cell.length_a   1.000
_cell.length_b   1.000
_cell.length_c   1.000
_cell.angle_alpha   90.00
_cell.angle_beta   90.00
_cell.angle_gamma   90.00
#
_symmetry.space_group_name_H-M   'P 1'
#
loop_
_entity.id
_entity.type
_entity.pdbx_description
1 polymer ?
#
loop_
_entity_poly.entity_id
_entity_poly.type
_entity_poly.pdbx_seq_one_letter_code
_entity_poly.pdbx_strand_id
1 'polypeptide(L)'
;MLYFLIFFIFQINVNTSNKNLLSFNQQDKYIDNNKTIYKLVLIRHGQSSFNEENIFTGWTDVELTKTGIEEANIAGEILKNNSYKFDICFTSTLKRSIKTSFIILDKLNQLYIPLIKDFHLNERHYGAIQGLNKKETSLKYGKNLVYKWRRSYSIPPPKLNENDIRNPANNEQYKNINKTELPLTESLEDTVKRVIPYFEKEIIPEMKKGKNILVCAHGNSIRGLIKYFDKLSDEEIVHVDIPNAIPLIYEFNENFETIKSYYLGDIDKINAKIKFIKNLEKQIDNFL
;
A
#
# COMPACT_ATOMS: atom_id res chain seq x y z
N MET A 1 35.19 -53.35 -8.86
CA MET A 1 34.12 -53.79 -7.99
C MET A 1 33.13 -52.64 -7.88
N LEU A 2 32.03 -52.80 -8.61
CA LEU A 2 30.97 -51.79 -8.85
C LEU A 2 30.09 -51.62 -7.60
N TYR A 3 29.79 -50.38 -7.21
CA TYR A 3 28.63 -50.10 -6.40
C TYR A 3 27.69 -49.14 -7.18
N PHE A 4 26.60 -49.71 -7.63
CA PHE A 4 25.42 -49.00 -8.12
C PHE A 4 24.65 -48.46 -6.95
N LEU A 5 24.40 -47.15 -6.94
CA LEU A 5 23.44 -46.53 -6.02
C LEU A 5 22.13 -46.23 -6.79
N ILE A 6 21.12 -46.95 -6.41
CA ILE A 6 19.75 -46.82 -6.95
C ILE A 6 19.09 -45.60 -6.28
N PHE A 7 18.73 -44.60 -7.07
CA PHE A 7 17.86 -43.53 -6.65
C PHE A 7 16.41 -44.01 -6.72
N PHE A 8 15.78 -44.17 -5.57
CA PHE A 8 14.34 -44.32 -5.44
C PHE A 8 13.67 -42.95 -5.53
N ILE A 9 12.95 -42.73 -6.62
CA ILE A 9 12.02 -41.60 -6.76
C ILE A 9 10.77 -41.95 -5.99
N PHE A 10 10.56 -41.34 -4.85
CA PHE A 10 9.25 -41.29 -4.20
C PHE A 10 8.44 -40.12 -4.79
N GLN A 11 7.53 -40.44 -5.70
CA GLN A 11 6.41 -39.54 -6.03
C GLN A 11 5.48 -39.52 -4.84
N ILE A 12 5.53 -38.46 -4.06
CA ILE A 12 4.45 -38.17 -3.12
C ILE A 12 3.49 -37.21 -3.85
N ASN A 13 2.38 -37.77 -4.30
CA ASN A 13 1.18 -37.02 -4.64
C ASN A 13 0.66 -36.39 -3.34
N VAL A 14 0.94 -35.13 -3.09
CA VAL A 14 0.25 -34.33 -2.08
C VAL A 14 -0.67 -33.36 -2.79
N ASN A 15 -1.90 -33.86 -2.99
CA ASN A 15 -3.05 -33.02 -3.21
C ASN A 15 -3.30 -32.27 -1.90
N THR A 16 -2.89 -31.03 -1.82
CA THR A 16 -3.35 -30.10 -0.76
C THR A 16 -3.49 -28.72 -1.33
N SER A 17 -4.72 -28.35 -1.53
CA SER A 17 -5.25 -27.01 -1.42
C SER A 17 -4.74 -26.31 -0.15
N ASN A 18 -3.59 -25.67 -0.24
CA ASN A 18 -3.10 -24.70 0.74
C ASN A 18 -2.24 -23.64 0.03
N LYS A 19 -2.90 -22.91 -0.88
CA LYS A 19 -2.40 -21.64 -1.40
C LYS A 19 -2.83 -20.51 -0.45
N ASN A 20 -2.44 -20.62 0.80
CA ASN A 20 -2.72 -19.57 1.77
C ASN A 20 -1.43 -19.28 2.49
N LEU A 21 -0.76 -18.31 1.99
CA LEU A 21 0.08 -17.32 2.65
C LEU A 21 0.91 -16.69 1.53
N LEU A 22 0.52 -15.49 1.12
CA LEU A 22 1.50 -14.60 0.53
C LEU A 22 2.54 -14.31 1.62
N SER A 23 3.36 -15.32 1.96
CA SER A 23 4.71 -15.04 2.34
C SER A 23 5.30 -14.39 1.11
N PHE A 24 5.68 -13.11 1.20
CA PHE A 24 6.69 -12.57 0.32
C PHE A 24 8.00 -13.34 0.61
N ASN A 25 7.99 -14.65 0.32
CA ASN A 25 9.22 -15.34 0.08
C ASN A 25 9.80 -14.69 -1.17
N GLN A 26 11.02 -14.22 -1.08
CA GLN A 26 11.86 -13.86 -2.21
C GLN A 26 12.09 -15.07 -3.14
N GLN A 27 11.02 -15.65 -3.67
CA GLN A 27 11.08 -16.38 -4.92
C GLN A 27 10.71 -15.36 -5.97
N ASP A 28 11.76 -14.76 -6.54
CA ASP A 28 11.68 -13.99 -7.75
C ASP A 28 10.79 -14.76 -8.73
N LYS A 29 9.57 -14.28 -8.97
CA LYS A 29 8.80 -14.73 -10.12
C LYS A 29 9.49 -14.15 -11.34
N TYR A 30 10.54 -14.83 -11.81
CA TYR A 30 11.13 -14.52 -13.09
C TYR A 30 10.15 -14.99 -14.17
N ILE A 31 9.58 -14.07 -14.92
CA ILE A 31 9.08 -14.36 -16.25
C ILE A 31 10.32 -14.35 -17.15
N ASP A 32 10.79 -15.53 -17.51
CA ASP A 32 11.92 -15.71 -18.41
C ASP A 32 11.66 -14.95 -19.74
N ASN A 33 12.62 -14.18 -20.20
CA ASN A 33 12.72 -13.41 -21.43
C ASN A 33 12.24 -11.95 -21.43
N ASN A 34 11.94 -11.30 -20.30
CA ASN A 34 11.57 -9.88 -20.31
C ASN A 34 12.65 -9.00 -19.67
N LYS A 35 13.27 -8.16 -20.50
CA LYS A 35 14.17 -7.10 -20.04
C LYS A 35 13.35 -6.09 -19.22
N THR A 36 13.77 -5.80 -17.98
CA THR A 36 13.21 -4.69 -17.19
C THR A 36 13.38 -3.38 -17.95
N ILE A 37 12.27 -2.69 -18.23
CA ILE A 37 12.26 -1.39 -18.92
C ILE A 37 11.87 -0.28 -17.97
N TYR A 38 10.89 -0.52 -17.10
CA TYR A 38 10.38 0.48 -16.19
C TYR A 38 10.52 0.04 -14.75
N LYS A 39 10.84 0.98 -13.85
CA LYS A 39 10.87 0.77 -12.40
C LYS A 39 9.96 1.77 -11.70
N LEU A 40 9.22 1.27 -10.72
CA LEU A 40 8.35 2.06 -9.87
C LEU A 40 8.68 1.75 -8.41
N VAL A 41 8.82 2.79 -7.59
CA VAL A 41 8.99 2.64 -6.15
C VAL A 41 7.71 3.10 -5.47
N LEU A 42 7.08 2.19 -4.72
CA LEU A 42 5.90 2.46 -3.90
C LEU A 42 6.30 2.53 -2.43
N ILE A 43 5.83 3.52 -1.70
CA ILE A 43 6.07 3.64 -0.26
C ILE A 43 4.78 4.06 0.43
N ARG A 44 4.35 3.27 1.41
CA ARG A 44 3.31 3.71 2.35
C ARG A 44 3.91 4.73 3.30
N HIS A 45 3.16 5.78 3.63
CA HIS A 45 3.57 6.77 4.62
C HIS A 45 4.05 6.14 5.94
N GLY A 46 4.92 6.81 6.68
CA GLY A 46 5.35 6.43 8.03
C GLY A 46 4.19 6.34 9.01
N GLN A 47 4.42 5.76 10.20
CA GLN A 47 3.39 5.65 11.23
C GLN A 47 2.77 7.02 11.53
N SER A 48 1.44 7.10 11.55
CA SER A 48 0.67 8.28 11.95
C SER A 48 0.12 8.13 13.37
N SER A 49 -0.30 9.25 13.99
CA SER A 49 -0.93 9.23 15.33
C SER A 49 -2.10 8.25 15.40
N PHE A 50 -2.97 8.22 14.38
CA PHE A 50 -4.09 7.29 14.34
C PHE A 50 -3.68 5.82 14.08
N ASN A 51 -2.51 5.58 13.45
CA ASN A 51 -1.97 4.21 13.39
C ASN A 51 -1.54 3.75 14.80
N GLU A 52 -0.85 4.61 15.56
CA GLU A 52 -0.39 4.32 16.91
C GLU A 52 -1.57 4.09 17.87
N GLU A 53 -2.60 4.92 17.79
CA GLU A 53 -3.81 4.84 18.61
C GLU A 53 -4.83 3.79 18.16
N ASN A 54 -4.54 3.08 17.05
CA ASN A 54 -5.43 2.08 16.46
C ASN A 54 -6.81 2.64 16.05
N ILE A 55 -6.81 3.82 15.43
CA ILE A 55 -8.00 4.55 14.98
C ILE A 55 -8.16 4.41 13.46
N PHE A 56 -9.42 4.39 12.98
CA PHE A 56 -9.74 4.48 11.55
C PHE A 56 -9.38 5.85 11.00
N THR A 57 -8.35 5.94 10.15
CA THR A 57 -7.83 7.21 9.67
C THR A 57 -8.58 7.75 8.45
N GLY A 58 -8.62 6.96 7.38
CA GLY A 58 -9.21 7.39 6.11
C GLY A 58 -8.64 8.73 5.61
N TRP A 59 -9.53 9.68 5.30
CA TRP A 59 -9.16 11.01 4.83
C TRP A 59 -8.96 12.04 5.95
N THR A 60 -9.08 11.63 7.22
CA THR A 60 -8.68 12.49 8.34
C THR A 60 -7.19 12.82 8.22
N ASP A 61 -6.87 14.11 8.22
CA ASP A 61 -5.52 14.58 7.93
C ASP A 61 -4.66 14.70 9.19
N VAL A 62 -4.12 13.56 9.63
CA VAL A 62 -3.33 13.40 10.86
C VAL A 62 -1.83 13.46 10.59
N GLU A 63 -1.07 13.78 11.64
CA GLU A 63 0.38 13.89 11.62
C GLU A 63 1.09 12.54 11.64
N LEU A 64 2.36 12.53 11.22
CA LEU A 64 3.29 11.45 11.52
C LEU A 64 3.68 11.48 13.01
N THR A 65 3.86 10.30 13.59
CA THR A 65 4.51 10.18 14.89
C THR A 65 6.03 10.36 14.77
N LYS A 66 6.72 10.46 15.90
CA LYS A 66 8.20 10.43 15.92
C LYS A 66 8.72 9.15 15.23
N THR A 67 8.10 8.01 15.54
CA THR A 67 8.40 6.73 14.88
C THR A 67 8.19 6.81 13.37
N GLY A 68 7.09 7.42 12.91
CA GLY A 68 6.80 7.56 11.48
C GLY A 68 7.80 8.47 10.75
N ILE A 69 8.31 9.49 11.41
CA ILE A 69 9.40 10.34 10.89
C ILE A 69 10.69 9.52 10.77
N GLU A 70 11.03 8.75 11.78
CA GLU A 70 12.22 7.88 11.76
C GLU A 70 12.11 6.79 10.69
N GLU A 71 10.95 6.15 10.55
CA GLU A 71 10.67 5.19 9.49
C GLU A 71 10.89 5.80 8.08
N ALA A 72 10.45 7.04 7.86
CA ALA A 72 10.66 7.75 6.59
C ALA A 72 12.15 8.08 6.36
N ASN A 73 12.90 8.46 7.41
CA ASN A 73 14.33 8.66 7.34
C ASN A 73 15.06 7.37 6.93
N ILE A 74 14.73 6.25 7.58
CA ILE A 74 15.30 4.93 7.26
C ILE A 74 15.01 4.54 5.81
N ALA A 75 13.77 4.76 5.33
CA ALA A 75 13.42 4.51 3.93
C ALA A 75 14.28 5.33 2.96
N GLY A 76 14.49 6.61 3.27
CA GLY A 76 15.38 7.48 2.49
C GLY A 76 16.83 6.99 2.47
N GLU A 77 17.37 6.56 3.62
CA GLU A 77 18.72 6.00 3.70
C GLU A 77 18.85 4.68 2.91
N ILE A 78 17.86 3.79 2.99
CA ILE A 78 17.83 2.55 2.21
C ILE A 78 17.89 2.86 0.71
N LEU A 79 17.07 3.78 0.23
CA LEU A 79 17.06 4.20 -1.17
C LEU A 79 18.39 4.83 -1.59
N LYS A 80 18.97 5.69 -0.76
CA LYS A 80 20.27 6.34 -0.99
C LYS A 80 21.40 5.34 -1.10
N ASN A 81 21.48 4.40 -0.16
CA ASN A 81 22.52 3.36 -0.13
C ASN A 81 22.43 2.40 -1.32
N ASN A 82 21.24 2.27 -1.93
CA ASN A 82 21.03 1.49 -3.15
C ASN A 82 21.04 2.37 -4.41
N SER A 83 21.54 3.61 -4.33
CA SER A 83 21.74 4.53 -5.45
C SER A 83 20.45 4.87 -6.23
N TYR A 84 19.29 4.83 -5.58
CA TYR A 84 18.04 5.25 -6.20
C TYR A 84 18.03 6.77 -6.42
N LYS A 85 17.61 7.16 -7.61
CA LYS A 85 17.35 8.55 -7.99
C LYS A 85 16.00 8.63 -8.66
N PHE A 86 15.27 9.70 -8.39
CA PHE A 86 13.93 9.92 -8.94
C PHE A 86 13.91 11.21 -9.77
N ASP A 87 13.03 11.24 -10.77
CA ASP A 87 12.79 12.40 -11.61
C ASP A 87 11.50 13.12 -11.21
N ILE A 88 10.60 12.40 -10.53
CA ILE A 88 9.31 12.91 -10.09
C ILE A 88 8.77 12.06 -8.94
N CYS A 89 8.11 12.71 -8.00
CA CYS A 89 7.41 12.06 -6.89
C CYS A 89 5.92 12.36 -6.99
N PHE A 90 5.09 11.31 -6.95
CA PHE A 90 3.64 11.41 -6.79
C PHE A 90 3.25 11.08 -5.35
N THR A 91 2.34 11.85 -4.79
CA THR A 91 1.85 11.62 -3.43
C THR A 91 0.37 12.01 -3.31
N SER A 92 -0.25 11.62 -2.20
CA SER A 92 -1.61 12.04 -1.90
C SER A 92 -1.68 13.49 -1.44
N THR A 93 -2.89 13.99 -1.22
CA THR A 93 -3.11 15.30 -0.61
C THR A 93 -3.03 15.29 0.92
N LEU A 94 -2.84 14.13 1.56
CA LEU A 94 -2.82 13.99 3.01
C LEU A 94 -1.40 14.20 3.57
N LYS A 95 -1.29 15.04 4.61
CA LYS A 95 -0.01 15.51 5.15
C LYS A 95 0.96 14.40 5.56
N ARG A 96 0.47 13.27 6.12
CA ARG A 96 1.33 12.14 6.50
C ARG A 96 2.10 11.55 5.31
N SER A 97 1.47 11.48 4.13
CA SER A 97 2.11 11.00 2.90
C SER A 97 3.04 12.06 2.32
N ILE A 98 2.60 13.32 2.28
CA ILE A 98 3.40 14.46 1.82
C ILE A 98 4.67 14.58 2.67
N LYS A 99 4.57 14.55 4.00
CA LYS A 99 5.72 14.63 4.92
C LYS A 99 6.67 13.46 4.74
N THR A 100 6.15 12.25 4.57
CA THR A 100 6.98 11.07 4.25
C THR A 100 7.76 11.28 2.96
N SER A 101 7.12 11.80 1.91
CA SER A 101 7.78 12.12 0.63
C SER A 101 8.89 13.14 0.81
N PHE A 102 8.64 14.23 1.53
CA PHE A 102 9.65 15.26 1.77
C PHE A 102 10.87 14.72 2.54
N ILE A 103 10.65 13.93 3.59
CA ILE A 103 11.73 13.34 4.39
C ILE A 103 12.61 12.44 3.51
N ILE A 104 11.98 11.59 2.68
CA ILE A 104 12.70 10.70 1.76
C ILE A 104 13.50 11.50 0.74
N LEU A 105 12.89 12.50 0.09
CA LEU A 105 13.56 13.32 -0.91
C LEU A 105 14.68 14.17 -0.32
N ASP A 106 14.54 14.65 0.91
CA ASP A 106 15.60 15.35 1.63
C ASP A 106 16.81 14.43 1.87
N LYS A 107 16.59 13.21 2.34
CA LYS A 107 17.65 12.19 2.51
C LYS A 107 18.38 11.85 1.22
N LEU A 108 17.68 11.89 0.10
CA LEU A 108 18.24 11.68 -1.23
C LEU A 108 18.93 12.91 -1.82
N ASN A 109 18.86 14.09 -1.17
CA ASN A 109 19.23 15.40 -1.72
C ASN A 109 18.47 15.71 -3.03
N GLN A 110 17.17 15.35 -3.10
CA GLN A 110 16.34 15.47 -4.30
C GLN A 110 15.06 16.30 -4.06
N LEU A 111 15.06 17.23 -3.11
CA LEU A 111 13.92 18.15 -2.88
C LEU A 111 13.59 19.03 -4.10
N TYR A 112 14.50 19.13 -5.05
CA TYR A 112 14.35 19.93 -6.28
C TYR A 112 13.43 19.26 -7.33
N ILE A 113 13.13 17.96 -7.22
CA ILE A 113 12.29 17.29 -8.20
C ILE A 113 10.80 17.67 -8.02
N PRO A 114 9.98 17.61 -9.08
CA PRO A 114 8.54 17.79 -8.96
C PRO A 114 7.92 16.83 -7.97
N LEU A 115 7.09 17.37 -7.05
CA LEU A 115 6.25 16.60 -6.14
C LEU A 115 4.79 16.91 -6.45
N ILE A 116 4.10 15.94 -7.09
CA ILE A 116 2.72 16.06 -7.52
C ILE A 116 1.81 15.45 -6.46
N LYS A 117 0.90 16.28 -5.95
CA LYS A 117 -0.09 15.89 -4.94
C LYS A 117 -1.44 15.73 -5.62
N ASP A 118 -2.06 14.55 -5.43
CA ASP A 118 -3.37 14.28 -5.99
C ASP A 118 -4.23 13.41 -5.06
N PHE A 119 -5.53 13.75 -4.97
CA PHE A 119 -6.46 13.05 -4.10
C PHE A 119 -6.75 11.61 -4.55
N HIS A 120 -6.54 11.30 -5.83
CA HIS A 120 -6.66 9.93 -6.33
C HIS A 120 -5.70 8.96 -5.64
N LEU A 121 -4.61 9.45 -5.05
CA LEU A 121 -3.68 8.66 -4.24
C LEU A 121 -4.00 8.66 -2.75
N ASN A 122 -5.08 9.32 -2.29
CA ASN A 122 -5.50 9.32 -0.88
C ASN A 122 -5.79 7.91 -0.38
N GLU A 123 -5.77 7.74 0.94
CA GLU A 123 -6.24 6.52 1.60
C GLU A 123 -7.72 6.27 1.27
N ARG A 124 -8.18 5.04 1.41
CA ARG A 124 -9.60 4.70 1.34
C ARG A 124 -10.39 5.51 2.35
N HIS A 125 -11.50 6.08 1.92
CA HIS A 125 -12.38 6.85 2.79
C HIS A 125 -13.22 5.93 3.67
N TYR A 126 -12.99 5.95 4.98
CA TYR A 126 -13.68 5.05 5.92
C TYR A 126 -15.06 5.53 6.37
N GLY A 127 -15.64 6.54 5.70
CA GLY A 127 -16.99 7.01 5.98
C GLY A 127 -17.20 7.46 7.43
N ALA A 128 -18.34 7.10 7.99
CA ALA A 128 -18.75 7.50 9.34
C ALA A 128 -17.86 6.93 10.46
N ILE A 129 -17.08 5.88 10.20
CA ILE A 129 -16.20 5.29 11.20
C ILE A 129 -14.83 5.95 11.30
N GLN A 130 -14.51 6.95 10.45
CA GLN A 130 -13.28 7.75 10.60
C GLN A 130 -13.24 8.41 11.98
N GLY A 131 -12.07 8.34 12.65
CA GLY A 131 -11.87 8.86 14.00
C GLY A 131 -12.30 7.90 15.12
N LEU A 132 -12.91 6.76 14.82
CA LEU A 132 -13.28 5.76 15.82
C LEU A 132 -12.15 4.77 16.06
N ASN A 133 -11.96 4.37 17.32
CA ASN A 133 -11.04 3.29 17.67
C ASN A 133 -11.55 1.95 17.11
N LYS A 134 -10.66 1.16 16.50
CA LYS A 134 -11.04 -0.07 15.80
C LYS A 134 -11.63 -1.11 16.74
N LYS A 135 -11.08 -1.25 17.98
CA LYS A 135 -11.57 -2.21 18.98
C LYS A 135 -12.96 -1.81 19.47
N GLU A 136 -13.15 -0.55 19.83
CA GLU A 136 -14.45 -0.04 20.31
C GLU A 136 -15.52 -0.12 19.20
N THR A 137 -15.12 0.16 17.96
CA THR A 137 -16.01 0.01 16.79
C THR A 137 -16.44 -1.44 16.62
N SER A 138 -15.54 -2.41 16.81
CA SER A 138 -15.86 -3.84 16.75
C SER A 138 -16.78 -4.28 17.88
N LEU A 139 -16.63 -3.70 19.08
CA LEU A 139 -17.57 -3.94 20.21
C LEU A 139 -18.96 -3.40 19.91
N LYS A 140 -19.03 -2.21 19.30
CA LYS A 140 -20.31 -1.52 19.02
C LYS A 140 -21.09 -2.14 17.85
N TYR A 141 -20.43 -2.47 16.75
CA TYR A 141 -21.08 -2.91 15.51
C TYR A 141 -20.96 -4.42 15.24
N GLY A 142 -20.22 -5.15 16.07
CA GLY A 142 -19.93 -6.56 15.90
C GLY A 142 -18.70 -6.78 14.99
N LYS A 143 -17.87 -7.77 15.37
CA LYS A 143 -16.63 -8.14 14.70
C LYS A 143 -16.74 -8.40 13.23
N ASN A 144 -17.67 -9.29 12.88
CA ASN A 144 -17.82 -9.76 11.51
C ASN A 144 -18.13 -8.58 10.55
N LEU A 145 -18.94 -7.63 11.02
CA LEU A 145 -19.29 -6.47 10.20
C LEU A 145 -18.10 -5.52 10.06
N VAL A 146 -17.40 -5.23 11.16
CA VAL A 146 -16.20 -4.37 11.14
C VAL A 146 -15.07 -5.02 10.36
N TYR A 147 -14.88 -6.34 10.47
CA TYR A 147 -13.96 -7.09 9.63
C TYR A 147 -14.28 -6.93 8.13
N LYS A 148 -15.55 -7.08 7.73
CA LYS A 148 -15.98 -6.86 6.35
C LYS A 148 -15.66 -5.44 5.87
N TRP A 149 -15.95 -4.40 6.67
CA TRP A 149 -15.60 -3.02 6.34
C TRP A 149 -14.09 -2.79 6.19
N ARG A 150 -13.29 -3.52 6.96
CA ARG A 150 -11.82 -3.38 6.92
C ARG A 150 -11.18 -4.15 5.77
N ARG A 151 -11.67 -5.34 5.49
CA ARG A 151 -10.95 -6.31 4.67
C ARG A 151 -11.64 -6.69 3.37
N SER A 152 -12.96 -6.70 3.27
CA SER A 152 -13.62 -7.06 2.02
C SER A 152 -13.25 -6.10 0.87
N TYR A 153 -13.31 -6.64 -0.34
CA TYR A 153 -13.02 -5.85 -1.53
C TYR A 153 -14.16 -4.85 -1.81
N SER A 154 -15.42 -5.29 -1.77
CA SER A 154 -16.57 -4.54 -2.25
C SER A 154 -17.49 -3.94 -1.18
N ILE A 155 -17.29 -4.25 0.13
CA ILE A 155 -18.18 -3.78 1.19
C ILE A 155 -17.61 -2.51 1.84
N PRO A 156 -18.24 -1.31 1.61
CA PRO A 156 -17.79 -0.08 2.24
C PRO A 156 -18.26 0.03 3.69
N PRO A 157 -17.57 0.84 4.52
CA PRO A 157 -18.10 1.28 5.80
C PRO A 157 -19.36 2.17 5.64
N PRO A 158 -20.11 2.44 6.73
CA PRO A 158 -21.25 3.36 6.68
C PRO A 158 -20.87 4.73 6.12
N LYS A 159 -21.69 5.23 5.20
CA LYS A 159 -21.51 6.53 4.55
C LYS A 159 -21.57 7.68 5.58
N LEU A 160 -20.73 8.71 5.41
CA LEU A 160 -20.88 9.98 6.12
C LEU A 160 -22.20 10.65 5.75
N ASN A 161 -22.76 11.39 6.72
CA ASN A 161 -23.83 12.34 6.40
C ASN A 161 -23.25 13.49 5.56
N GLU A 162 -24.02 14.00 4.62
CA GLU A 162 -23.58 15.10 3.74
C GLU A 162 -23.22 16.38 4.51
N ASN A 163 -23.88 16.62 5.65
CA ASN A 163 -23.60 17.74 6.55
C ASN A 163 -22.51 17.47 7.59
N ASP A 164 -21.87 16.29 7.56
CA ASP A 164 -20.78 15.97 8.49
C ASP A 164 -19.58 16.89 8.23
N ILE A 165 -18.98 17.42 9.30
CA ILE A 165 -17.82 18.31 9.21
C ILE A 165 -16.62 17.62 8.52
N ARG A 166 -16.57 16.30 8.55
CA ARG A 166 -15.52 15.47 7.90
C ARG A 166 -15.79 15.23 6.41
N ASN A 167 -16.92 15.73 5.87
CA ASN A 167 -17.20 15.61 4.44
C ASN A 167 -16.12 16.35 3.64
N PRO A 168 -15.38 15.66 2.72
CA PRO A 168 -14.32 16.27 1.93
C PRO A 168 -14.79 17.49 1.13
N ALA A 169 -16.06 17.53 0.71
CA ALA A 169 -16.63 18.66 -0.03
C ALA A 169 -16.67 19.98 0.77
N ASN A 170 -16.50 19.92 2.11
CA ASN A 170 -16.43 21.08 2.99
C ASN A 170 -14.98 21.49 3.30
N ASN A 171 -13.99 20.77 2.79
CA ASN A 171 -12.58 21.04 3.08
C ASN A 171 -11.96 21.91 1.98
N GLU A 172 -11.30 23.00 2.36
CA GLU A 172 -10.59 23.93 1.48
C GLU A 172 -9.60 23.22 0.54
N GLN A 173 -9.01 22.13 1.01
CA GLN A 173 -8.08 21.27 0.26
C GLN A 173 -8.68 20.72 -1.04
N TYR A 174 -10.00 20.52 -1.10
CA TYR A 174 -10.71 19.94 -2.24
C TYR A 174 -11.65 20.91 -2.95
N LYS A 175 -11.58 22.20 -2.66
CA LYS A 175 -12.51 23.21 -3.21
C LYS A 175 -12.61 23.26 -4.74
N ASN A 176 -11.51 22.89 -5.42
CA ASN A 176 -11.43 22.87 -6.89
C ASN A 176 -11.80 21.52 -7.51
N ILE A 177 -12.16 20.53 -6.68
CA ILE A 177 -12.57 19.19 -7.13
C ILE A 177 -14.09 19.18 -7.23
N ASN A 178 -14.60 18.53 -8.29
CA ASN A 178 -16.04 18.33 -8.40
C ASN A 178 -16.53 17.50 -7.21
N LYS A 179 -17.54 18.02 -6.50
CA LYS A 179 -18.08 17.38 -5.29
C LYS A 179 -18.57 15.95 -5.53
N THR A 180 -18.99 15.63 -6.76
CA THR A 180 -19.43 14.28 -7.14
C THR A 180 -18.29 13.26 -7.19
N GLU A 181 -17.03 13.73 -7.27
CA GLU A 181 -15.83 12.87 -7.26
C GLU A 181 -15.31 12.62 -5.83
N LEU A 182 -15.83 13.38 -4.85
CA LEU A 182 -15.38 13.28 -3.46
C LEU A 182 -16.21 12.23 -2.70
N PRO A 183 -15.59 11.15 -2.18
CA PRO A 183 -16.32 10.06 -1.56
C PRO A 183 -16.81 10.42 -0.16
N LEU A 184 -17.99 9.92 0.22
CA LEU A 184 -18.46 9.91 1.59
C LEU A 184 -18.21 8.58 2.30
N THR A 185 -17.81 7.57 1.56
CA THR A 185 -17.30 6.26 2.01
C THR A 185 -16.70 5.53 0.81
N GLU A 186 -15.77 4.61 1.04
CA GLU A 186 -15.19 3.76 -0.01
C GLU A 186 -15.01 2.32 0.49
N SER A 187 -15.32 1.37 -0.38
CA SER A 187 -14.77 0.03 -0.38
C SER A 187 -13.33 0.05 -0.94
N LEU A 188 -12.63 -1.08 -0.93
CA LEU A 188 -11.36 -1.18 -1.64
C LEU A 188 -11.57 -1.10 -3.15
N GLU A 189 -12.68 -1.65 -3.67
CA GLU A 189 -13.08 -1.55 -5.07
C GLU A 189 -13.23 -0.10 -5.52
N ASP A 190 -13.89 0.76 -4.71
CA ASP A 190 -14.05 2.19 -5.02
C ASP A 190 -12.69 2.90 -5.04
N THR A 191 -11.81 2.56 -4.09
CA THR A 191 -10.43 3.06 -4.07
C THR A 191 -9.67 2.67 -5.34
N VAL A 192 -9.78 1.42 -5.81
CA VAL A 192 -9.18 0.92 -7.06
C VAL A 192 -9.72 1.70 -8.25
N LYS A 193 -11.04 1.93 -8.31
CA LYS A 193 -11.71 2.67 -9.42
C LYS A 193 -11.19 4.09 -9.60
N ARG A 194 -10.65 4.74 -8.55
CA ARG A 194 -10.02 6.08 -8.70
C ARG A 194 -8.51 6.03 -8.86
N VAL A 195 -7.83 5.08 -8.20
CA VAL A 195 -6.36 4.99 -8.22
C VAL A 195 -5.85 4.53 -9.59
N ILE A 196 -6.48 3.50 -10.18
CA ILE A 196 -5.96 2.89 -11.40
C ILE A 196 -6.09 3.83 -12.62
N PRO A 197 -7.22 4.48 -12.89
CA PRO A 197 -7.28 5.45 -13.99
C PRO A 197 -6.28 6.60 -13.82
N TYR A 198 -6.04 7.07 -12.60
CA TYR A 198 -5.02 8.09 -12.32
C TYR A 198 -3.61 7.55 -12.62
N PHE A 199 -3.28 6.34 -12.18
CA PHE A 199 -2.00 5.71 -12.47
C PHE A 199 -1.76 5.58 -13.99
N GLU A 200 -2.76 5.11 -14.72
CA GLU A 200 -2.69 4.93 -16.17
C GLU A 200 -2.54 6.26 -16.93
N LYS A 201 -3.27 7.30 -16.48
CA LYS A 201 -3.32 8.59 -17.18
C LYS A 201 -2.15 9.50 -16.83
N GLU A 202 -1.69 9.50 -15.58
CA GLU A 202 -0.70 10.49 -15.10
C GLU A 202 0.68 9.86 -14.82
N ILE A 203 0.75 8.62 -14.31
CA ILE A 203 2.02 8.01 -13.89
C ILE A 203 2.67 7.22 -15.04
N ILE A 204 1.93 6.35 -15.71
CA ILE A 204 2.45 5.59 -16.85
C ILE A 204 3.07 6.47 -17.94
N PRO A 205 2.46 7.60 -18.35
CA PRO A 205 3.09 8.47 -19.36
C PRO A 205 4.47 9.03 -18.92
N GLU A 206 4.65 9.32 -17.64
CA GLU A 206 5.94 9.78 -17.13
C GLU A 206 6.98 8.63 -17.12
N MET A 207 6.56 7.40 -16.78
CA MET A 207 7.41 6.21 -16.89
C MET A 207 7.82 5.95 -18.35
N LYS A 208 6.91 6.11 -19.31
CA LYS A 208 7.19 5.97 -20.76
C LYS A 208 8.20 6.99 -21.28
N LYS A 209 8.33 8.14 -20.63
CA LYS A 209 9.38 9.13 -20.91
C LYS A 209 10.76 8.75 -20.33
N GLY A 210 10.88 7.57 -19.71
CA GLY A 210 12.10 7.08 -19.07
C GLY A 210 12.36 7.64 -17.68
N LYS A 211 11.37 8.27 -17.04
CA LYS A 211 11.52 8.82 -15.69
C LYS A 211 11.45 7.74 -14.62
N ASN A 212 12.29 7.88 -13.61
CA ASN A 212 12.25 7.11 -12.38
C ASN A 212 11.22 7.70 -11.43
N ILE A 213 10.21 6.92 -11.06
CA ILE A 213 9.06 7.41 -10.31
C ILE A 213 9.08 6.90 -8.87
N LEU A 214 8.86 7.83 -7.93
CA LEU A 214 8.49 7.53 -6.55
C LEU A 214 7.00 7.81 -6.35
N VAL A 215 6.27 6.84 -5.79
CA VAL A 215 4.90 7.03 -5.33
C VAL A 215 4.85 6.82 -3.83
N CYS A 216 4.59 7.88 -3.08
CA CYS A 216 4.37 7.80 -1.65
C CYS A 216 2.87 7.98 -1.36
N ALA A 217 2.22 6.92 -0.84
CA ALA A 217 0.79 6.87 -0.70
C ALA A 217 0.34 6.13 0.58
N HIS A 218 -0.77 5.39 0.53
CA HIS A 218 -1.41 4.79 1.69
C HIS A 218 -1.61 3.28 1.53
N GLY A 219 -1.99 2.62 2.63
CA GLY A 219 -2.19 1.18 2.62
C GLY A 219 -3.18 0.71 1.56
N ASN A 220 -4.36 1.31 1.45
CA ASN A 220 -5.35 0.84 0.50
C ASN A 220 -5.13 1.35 -0.94
N SER A 221 -4.60 2.55 -1.15
CA SER A 221 -4.23 3.00 -2.50
C SER A 221 -3.11 2.14 -3.09
N ILE A 222 -2.08 1.78 -2.30
CA ILE A 222 -1.02 0.86 -2.74
C ILE A 222 -1.56 -0.56 -2.95
N ARG A 223 -2.47 -1.07 -2.09
CA ARG A 223 -3.15 -2.36 -2.31
C ARG A 223 -3.91 -2.38 -3.63
N GLY A 224 -4.54 -1.27 -4.00
CA GLY A 224 -5.18 -1.12 -5.30
C GLY A 224 -4.19 -1.30 -6.46
N LEU A 225 -3.03 -0.65 -6.39
CA LEU A 225 -1.96 -0.80 -7.37
C LEU A 225 -1.42 -2.23 -7.43
N ILE A 226 -1.16 -2.86 -6.28
CA ILE A 226 -0.70 -4.25 -6.20
C ILE A 226 -1.71 -5.21 -6.84
N LYS A 227 -3.02 -5.05 -6.52
CA LYS A 227 -4.07 -5.86 -7.14
C LYS A 227 -4.03 -5.78 -8.66
N TYR A 228 -3.84 -4.59 -9.19
CA TYR A 228 -3.73 -4.35 -10.63
C TYR A 228 -2.47 -4.96 -11.24
N PHE A 229 -1.30 -4.74 -10.64
CA PHE A 229 -0.02 -5.21 -11.16
C PHE A 229 0.13 -6.73 -11.10
N ASP A 230 -0.28 -7.34 -9.98
CA ASP A 230 -0.12 -8.77 -9.73
C ASP A 230 -1.36 -9.58 -10.15
N LYS A 231 -2.38 -8.91 -10.71
CA LYS A 231 -3.66 -9.51 -11.16
C LYS A 231 -4.32 -10.37 -10.06
N LEU A 232 -4.29 -9.85 -8.81
CA LEU A 232 -4.85 -10.57 -7.66
C LEU A 232 -6.38 -10.62 -7.72
N SER A 233 -6.95 -11.73 -7.26
CA SER A 233 -8.39 -11.86 -7.05
C SER A 233 -8.88 -10.97 -5.90
N ASP A 234 -10.21 -10.86 -5.73
CA ASP A 234 -10.83 -10.11 -4.64
C ASP A 234 -10.55 -10.75 -3.28
N GLU A 235 -10.40 -12.07 -3.24
CA GLU A 235 -10.06 -12.85 -2.06
C GLU A 235 -8.57 -12.71 -1.70
N GLU A 236 -7.69 -12.71 -2.69
CA GLU A 236 -6.24 -12.62 -2.47
C GLU A 236 -5.84 -11.25 -1.91
N ILE A 237 -6.42 -10.16 -2.44
CA ILE A 237 -6.06 -8.80 -1.99
C ILE A 237 -6.43 -8.54 -0.52
N VAL A 238 -7.37 -9.28 0.05
CA VAL A 238 -7.77 -9.18 1.46
C VAL A 238 -6.59 -9.46 2.40
N HIS A 239 -5.67 -10.33 1.98
CA HIS A 239 -4.53 -10.80 2.77
C HIS A 239 -3.25 -9.99 2.57
N VAL A 240 -3.26 -8.99 1.70
CA VAL A 240 -2.10 -8.13 1.44
C VAL A 240 -2.02 -7.02 2.49
N ASP A 241 -0.93 -6.98 3.24
CA ASP A 241 -0.59 -5.92 4.18
C ASP A 241 0.62 -5.12 3.70
N ILE A 242 0.53 -3.80 3.80
CA ILE A 242 1.60 -2.90 3.37
C ILE A 242 2.27 -2.28 4.60
N PRO A 243 3.53 -2.61 4.90
CA PRO A 243 4.26 -2.02 6.01
C PRO A 243 4.52 -0.52 5.78
N ASN A 244 4.56 0.25 6.89
CA ASN A 244 4.86 1.68 6.83
C ASN A 244 6.32 1.90 6.40
N ALA A 245 6.52 2.86 5.51
CA ALA A 245 7.79 3.39 5.06
C ALA A 245 8.85 2.32 4.68
N ILE A 246 8.43 1.23 4.05
CA ILE A 246 9.35 0.27 3.44
C ILE A 246 9.20 0.37 1.93
N PRO A 247 10.29 0.68 1.18
CA PRO A 247 10.22 0.78 -0.26
C PRO A 247 9.85 -0.57 -0.89
N LEU A 248 8.78 -0.58 -1.67
CA LEU A 248 8.33 -1.69 -2.51
C LEU A 248 8.66 -1.37 -3.97
N ILE A 249 9.49 -2.19 -4.56
CA ILE A 249 9.97 -2.01 -5.93
C ILE A 249 9.14 -2.87 -6.86
N TYR A 250 8.68 -2.28 -7.95
CA TYR A 250 8.11 -2.99 -9.10
C TYR A 250 9.00 -2.77 -10.32
N GLU A 251 9.28 -3.84 -11.03
CA GLU A 251 9.97 -3.84 -12.31
C GLU A 251 9.03 -4.38 -13.39
N PHE A 252 8.89 -3.64 -14.49
CA PHE A 252 7.95 -3.95 -15.57
C PHE A 252 8.66 -4.12 -16.90
N ASN A 253 8.07 -4.91 -17.79
CA ASN A 253 8.44 -4.98 -19.20
C ASN A 253 7.86 -3.81 -20.00
N GLU A 254 8.05 -3.82 -21.32
CA GLU A 254 7.56 -2.81 -22.24
C GLU A 254 6.02 -2.66 -22.27
N ASN A 255 5.29 -3.72 -21.92
CA ASN A 255 3.84 -3.77 -21.86
C ASN A 255 3.28 -3.42 -20.48
N PHE A 256 4.12 -2.96 -19.53
CA PHE A 256 3.75 -2.73 -18.14
C PHE A 256 3.28 -3.99 -17.39
N GLU A 257 3.70 -5.17 -17.83
CA GLU A 257 3.52 -6.40 -17.06
C GLU A 257 4.61 -6.55 -16.02
N THR A 258 4.24 -6.96 -14.82
CA THR A 258 5.16 -7.14 -13.70
C THR A 258 6.14 -8.28 -13.99
N ILE A 259 7.43 -7.96 -14.06
CA ILE A 259 8.51 -8.94 -14.12
C ILE A 259 8.89 -9.38 -12.70
N LYS A 260 9.03 -8.39 -11.80
CA LYS A 260 9.53 -8.62 -10.44
C LYS A 260 8.94 -7.57 -9.49
N SER A 261 8.65 -8.01 -8.26
CA SER A 261 8.37 -7.10 -7.15
C SER A 261 9.06 -7.57 -5.88
N TYR A 262 9.60 -6.63 -5.09
CA TYR A 262 10.30 -6.94 -3.84
C TYR A 262 10.36 -5.72 -2.92
N TYR A 263 10.43 -5.98 -1.63
CA TYR A 263 10.76 -4.95 -0.65
C TYR A 263 12.27 -4.73 -0.61
N LEU A 264 12.70 -3.47 -0.61
CA LEU A 264 14.10 -3.08 -0.52
C LEU A 264 14.49 -2.85 0.94
N GLY A 265 15.53 -3.51 1.42
CA GLY A 265 16.06 -3.37 2.77
C GLY A 265 16.43 -4.70 3.42
N ASP A 266 16.59 -4.69 4.74
CA ASP A 266 16.88 -5.88 5.55
C ASP A 266 15.64 -6.78 5.62
N ILE A 267 15.71 -7.91 4.95
CA ILE A 267 14.57 -8.83 4.77
C ILE A 267 14.05 -9.38 6.10
N ASP A 268 14.92 -9.61 7.08
CA ASP A 268 14.50 -10.16 8.37
C ASP A 268 13.71 -9.11 9.16
N LYS A 269 14.14 -7.85 9.14
CA LYS A 269 13.41 -6.74 9.74
C LYS A 269 12.08 -6.48 9.03
N ILE A 270 12.06 -6.58 7.70
CA ILE A 270 10.84 -6.42 6.90
C ILE A 270 9.84 -7.52 7.25
N ASN A 271 10.27 -8.79 7.26
CA ASN A 271 9.44 -9.93 7.61
C ASN A 271 8.91 -9.84 9.05
N ALA A 272 9.76 -9.41 10.00
CA ALA A 272 9.35 -9.18 11.37
C ALA A 272 8.27 -8.10 11.47
N LYS A 273 8.39 -6.99 10.71
CA LYS A 273 7.40 -5.91 10.67
C LYS A 273 6.07 -6.36 10.04
N ILE A 274 6.12 -7.12 8.95
CA ILE A 274 4.92 -7.69 8.32
C ILE A 274 4.23 -8.66 9.27
N LYS A 275 4.98 -9.53 9.95
CA LYS A 275 4.45 -10.47 10.96
C LYS A 275 3.82 -9.73 12.14
N PHE A 276 4.46 -8.65 12.60
CA PHE A 276 3.91 -7.80 13.66
C PHE A 276 2.55 -7.20 13.25
N ILE A 277 2.46 -6.64 12.04
CA ILE A 277 1.21 -6.08 11.50
C ILE A 277 0.13 -7.17 11.45
N LYS A 278 0.43 -8.34 10.89
CA LYS A 278 -0.50 -9.48 10.83
C LYS A 278 -0.98 -9.92 12.22
N ASN A 279 -0.09 -9.95 13.21
CA ASN A 279 -0.45 -10.33 14.58
C ASN A 279 -1.33 -9.26 15.23
N LEU A 280 -1.02 -7.98 15.04
CA LEU A 280 -1.84 -6.87 15.54
C LEU A 280 -3.25 -6.93 14.93
N GLU A 281 -3.35 -7.16 13.63
CA GLU A 281 -4.63 -7.32 12.94
C GLU A 281 -5.41 -8.53 13.46
N LYS A 282 -4.76 -9.69 13.65
CA LYS A 282 -5.38 -10.87 14.27
C LYS A 282 -5.83 -10.61 15.72
N GLN A 283 -5.05 -9.86 16.50
CA GLN A 283 -5.47 -9.48 17.84
C GLN A 283 -6.74 -8.62 17.81
N ILE A 284 -6.81 -7.63 16.90
CA ILE A 284 -8.02 -6.82 16.72
C ILE A 284 -9.19 -7.71 16.31
N ASP A 285 -8.96 -8.69 15.46
CA ASP A 285 -9.97 -9.63 14.99
C ASP A 285 -10.31 -10.72 16.03
N ASN A 286 -9.42 -11.10 16.95
CA ASN A 286 -9.59 -12.17 17.93
C ASN A 286 -9.96 -11.68 19.36
N PHE A 287 -9.73 -10.40 19.70
CA PHE A 287 -9.93 -9.85 21.05
C PHE A 287 -11.40 -9.74 21.49
N LEU A 288 -12.24 -10.50 20.86
CA LEU A 288 -13.67 -10.54 21.14
C LEU A 288 -14.15 -12.00 21.14
#